data_6932a5f15b488c08643231c8ab9613ab
#
_entry.id   6932a5f15b488c08643231c8ab9613ab
#
_cell.length_a   1.000
_cell.length_b   1.000
_cell.length_c   1.000
_cell.angle_alpha   90.00
_cell.angle_beta   90.00
_cell.angle_gamma   90.00
#
_symmetry.space_group_name_H-M   'P 1'
#
loop_
_entity.id
_entity.type
_entity.pdbx_description
1 polymer ?
#
loop_
_entity_poly.entity_id
_entity_poly.type
_entity_poly.pdbx_seq_one_letter_code
_entity_poly.pdbx_strand_id
1 'polypeptide(L)'
;LSTCNRTEVYFHGDDPAVVGRWLEGVHGLPERTLAPYVYTLPHDKAVAHAFRVASGLESMVLGEPQILGQMKQAVRTAEAAGSLGLVLNRLFQRTFAVAKDVRTQTDIGSASISMAAAAVKLAQRLFPSVAEARLLLIGAGEMIELAATHFAAQHPKSITVANRTLE
;
A
#
# COMPACT_ATOMS: atom_id res chain seq x y z
N LEU A 1 0.14 7.24 -6.06
CA LEU A 1 -0.14 6.04 -5.28
C LEU A 1 -0.03 6.39 -3.80
N SER A 2 -1.10 6.20 -3.03
CA SER A 2 -1.08 6.36 -1.58
C SER A 2 -1.61 5.07 -0.93
N THR A 3 -0.92 4.59 0.08
CA THR A 3 -1.24 3.37 0.81
C THR A 3 -1.14 3.62 2.31
N CYS A 4 -1.40 2.63 3.15
CA CYS A 4 -1.22 2.74 4.60
C CYS A 4 0.25 2.93 5.04
N ASN A 5 1.21 2.65 4.15
CA ASN A 5 2.63 2.63 4.49
C ASN A 5 3.48 3.66 3.72
N ARG A 6 2.99 4.17 2.58
CA ARG A 6 3.76 5.08 1.71
C ARG A 6 2.87 5.95 0.84
N THR A 7 3.41 7.08 0.45
CA THR A 7 2.88 7.90 -0.64
C THR A 7 3.96 8.06 -1.70
N GLU A 8 3.63 7.71 -2.94
CA GLU A 8 4.55 7.77 -4.08
C GLU A 8 3.93 8.60 -5.20
N VAL A 9 4.73 9.49 -5.78
CA VAL A 9 4.35 10.26 -6.96
C VAL A 9 5.31 9.91 -8.09
N TYR A 10 4.76 9.38 -9.15
CA TYR A 10 5.50 9.10 -10.39
C TYR A 10 5.24 10.26 -11.34
N PHE A 11 6.28 10.87 -11.82
CA PHE A 11 6.17 11.99 -12.74
C PHE A 11 7.24 11.94 -13.84
N HIS A 12 6.98 12.59 -14.95
CA HIS A 12 7.90 12.77 -16.04
C HIS A 12 8.23 14.26 -16.15
N GLY A 13 9.47 14.63 -15.82
CA GLY A 13 9.96 16.02 -15.80
C GLY A 13 11.36 16.08 -15.20
N ASP A 14 11.98 17.24 -15.31
CA ASP A 14 13.39 17.45 -14.99
C ASP A 14 13.63 17.94 -13.54
N ASP A 15 12.60 18.54 -12.91
CA ASP A 15 12.74 19.09 -11.55
C ASP A 15 11.88 18.33 -10.53
N PRO A 16 12.48 17.42 -9.74
CA PRO A 16 11.75 16.68 -8.71
C PRO A 16 11.23 17.56 -7.56
N ALA A 17 11.80 18.76 -7.36
CA ALA A 17 11.35 19.66 -6.31
C ALA A 17 9.92 20.18 -6.54
N VAL A 18 9.45 20.17 -7.78
CA VAL A 18 8.05 20.52 -8.13
C VAL A 18 7.06 19.62 -7.40
N VAL A 19 7.37 18.34 -7.30
CA VAL A 19 6.49 17.35 -6.62
C VAL A 19 6.41 17.62 -5.12
N GLY A 20 7.55 17.93 -4.48
CA GLY A 20 7.58 18.29 -3.06
C GLY A 20 6.73 19.53 -2.78
N ARG A 21 6.93 20.59 -3.52
CA ARG A 21 6.13 21.84 -3.41
C ARG A 21 4.63 21.59 -3.63
N TRP A 22 4.29 20.78 -4.62
CA TRP A 22 2.90 20.42 -4.89
C TRP A 22 2.27 19.66 -3.72
N LEU A 23 2.96 18.66 -3.17
CA LEU A 23 2.48 17.91 -2.00
C LEU A 23 2.30 18.82 -0.78
N GLU A 24 3.25 19.71 -0.52
CA GLU A 24 3.18 20.67 0.57
C GLU A 24 1.97 21.60 0.40
N GLY A 25 1.75 22.10 -0.81
CA GLY A 25 0.59 22.94 -1.12
C GLY A 25 -0.75 22.23 -0.93
N VAL A 26 -0.88 20.98 -1.41
CA VAL A 26 -2.12 20.17 -1.25
C VAL A 26 -2.45 19.92 0.22
N HIS A 27 -1.43 19.74 1.06
CA HIS A 27 -1.61 19.47 2.49
C HIS A 27 -1.53 20.72 3.38
N GLY A 28 -1.40 21.91 2.80
CA GLY A 28 -1.28 23.16 3.55
C GLY A 28 -0.04 23.22 4.46
N LEU A 29 1.04 22.55 4.07
CA LEU A 29 2.27 22.52 4.83
C LEU A 29 3.21 23.67 4.43
N PRO A 30 4.01 24.21 5.36
CA PRO A 30 5.07 25.15 5.02
C PRO A 30 6.06 24.57 4.03
N GLU A 31 6.68 25.44 3.22
CA GLU A 31 7.72 25.02 2.27
C GLU A 31 8.84 24.24 2.95
N ARG A 32 9.33 23.20 2.27
CA ARG A 32 10.43 22.33 2.69
C ARG A 32 10.15 21.50 3.94
N THR A 33 8.91 21.45 4.41
CA THR A 33 8.51 20.58 5.52
C THR A 33 8.69 19.11 5.19
N LEU A 34 8.42 18.71 3.95
CA LEU A 34 8.55 17.32 3.52
C LEU A 34 9.98 16.91 3.14
N ALA A 35 10.88 17.86 2.92
CA ALA A 35 12.22 17.57 2.43
C ALA A 35 13.00 16.49 3.23
N PRO A 36 12.93 16.43 4.58
CA PRO A 36 13.60 15.37 5.36
C PRO A 36 12.93 13.99 5.25
N TYR A 37 11.71 13.91 4.74
CA TYR A 37 10.87 12.70 4.75
C TYR A 37 10.66 12.10 3.36
N VAL A 38 11.21 12.72 2.33
CA VAL A 38 11.07 12.27 0.94
C VAL A 38 12.43 11.93 0.33
N TYR A 39 12.43 10.99 -0.56
CA TYR A 39 13.58 10.68 -1.41
C TYR A 39 13.11 10.57 -2.86
N THR A 40 14.04 10.79 -3.78
CA THR A 40 13.78 10.75 -5.22
C THR A 40 14.57 9.61 -5.86
N LEU A 41 13.87 8.85 -6.68
CA LEU A 41 14.48 7.79 -7.49
C LEU A 41 14.45 8.23 -8.97
N PRO A 42 15.60 8.59 -9.56
CA PRO A 42 15.63 9.01 -10.96
C PRO A 42 15.70 7.83 -11.94
N HIS A 43 15.15 8.01 -13.13
CA HIS A 43 15.31 7.17 -14.32
C HIS A 43 15.08 5.66 -14.07
N ASP A 44 16.11 4.86 -14.28
CA ASP A 44 16.11 3.40 -14.12
C ASP A 44 15.76 2.93 -12.69
N LYS A 45 16.16 3.71 -11.69
CA LYS A 45 15.80 3.43 -10.29
C LYS A 45 14.30 3.56 -10.05
N ALA A 46 13.64 4.54 -10.66
CA ALA A 46 12.18 4.67 -10.59
C ALA A 46 11.48 3.50 -11.28
N VAL A 47 11.99 3.05 -12.43
CA VAL A 47 11.45 1.89 -13.15
C VAL A 47 11.58 0.61 -12.31
N ALA A 48 12.77 0.35 -11.79
CA ALA A 48 13.02 -0.81 -10.94
C ALA A 48 12.15 -0.80 -9.69
N HIS A 49 12.00 0.37 -9.06
CA HIS A 49 11.15 0.55 -7.88
C HIS A 49 9.67 0.27 -8.21
N ALA A 50 9.15 0.83 -9.31
CA ALA A 50 7.77 0.57 -9.75
C ALA A 50 7.51 -0.94 -9.94
N PHE A 51 8.45 -1.67 -10.55
CA PHE A 51 8.35 -3.12 -10.72
C PHE A 51 8.33 -3.87 -9.38
N ARG A 52 9.20 -3.49 -8.45
CA ARG A 52 9.29 -4.09 -7.11
C ARG A 52 8.02 -3.84 -6.30
N VAL A 53 7.53 -2.59 -6.30
CA VAL A 53 6.30 -2.21 -5.60
C VAL A 53 5.09 -2.98 -6.16
N ALA A 54 4.90 -2.98 -7.48
CA ALA A 54 3.80 -3.69 -8.12
C ALA A 54 3.84 -5.20 -7.90
N SER A 55 5.03 -5.77 -7.77
CA SER A 55 5.23 -7.19 -7.47
C SER A 55 5.02 -7.53 -5.98
N GLY A 56 4.86 -6.51 -5.10
CA GLY A 56 4.70 -6.70 -3.66
C GLY A 56 6.02 -6.95 -2.92
N LEU A 57 7.17 -6.64 -3.54
CA LEU A 57 8.50 -6.84 -2.94
C LEU A 57 8.88 -5.74 -1.95
N GLU A 58 8.20 -4.59 -2.01
CA GLU A 58 8.40 -3.45 -1.11
C GLU A 58 7.26 -3.31 -0.09
N SER A 59 6.37 -4.30 0.01
CA SER A 59 5.28 -4.31 0.97
C SER A 59 5.76 -4.83 2.34
N MET A 60 5.11 -4.40 3.42
CA MET A 60 5.38 -4.89 4.78
C MET A 60 5.16 -6.40 4.88
N VAL A 61 4.20 -6.91 4.12
CA VAL A 61 3.99 -8.35 3.91
C VAL A 61 4.33 -8.66 2.46
N LEU A 62 5.38 -9.44 2.24
CA LEU A 62 5.84 -9.77 0.90
C LEU A 62 4.74 -10.42 0.07
N GLY A 63 4.59 -9.94 -1.16
CA GLY A 63 3.62 -10.48 -2.11
C GLY A 63 2.17 -10.02 -1.86
N GLU A 64 1.92 -9.06 -0.97
CA GLU A 64 0.58 -8.54 -0.72
C GLU A 64 -0.14 -8.17 -2.02
N PRO A 65 -1.34 -8.72 -2.30
CA PRO A 65 -2.03 -8.50 -3.57
C PRO A 65 -2.61 -7.10 -3.71
N GLN A 66 -2.87 -6.41 -2.60
CA GLN A 66 -3.57 -5.12 -2.57
C GLN A 66 -2.78 -4.02 -3.28
N ILE A 67 -1.45 -3.99 -3.15
CA ILE A 67 -0.61 -2.93 -3.73
C ILE A 67 -0.74 -2.84 -5.26
N LEU A 68 -0.80 -3.98 -5.96
CA LEU A 68 -1.00 -4.00 -7.41
C LEU A 68 -2.36 -3.42 -7.80
N GLY A 69 -3.40 -3.75 -7.03
CA GLY A 69 -4.74 -3.19 -7.21
C GLY A 69 -4.77 -1.67 -7.02
N GLN A 70 -4.16 -1.18 -5.94
CA GLN A 70 -4.06 0.25 -5.62
C GLN A 70 -3.28 1.01 -6.70
N MET A 71 -2.17 0.45 -7.19
CA MET A 71 -1.39 1.05 -8.28
C MET A 71 -2.21 1.13 -9.58
N LYS A 72 -2.93 0.07 -9.95
CA LYS A 72 -3.82 0.09 -11.10
C LYS A 72 -4.92 1.14 -10.97
N GLN A 73 -5.47 1.31 -9.77
CA GLN A 73 -6.49 2.33 -9.52
C GLN A 73 -5.90 3.74 -9.64
N ALA A 74 -4.71 3.99 -9.08
CA ALA A 74 -4.02 5.28 -9.21
C ALA A 74 -3.75 5.64 -10.68
N VAL A 75 -3.33 4.65 -11.50
CA VAL A 75 -3.11 4.86 -12.95
C VAL A 75 -4.41 5.19 -13.67
N ARG A 76 -5.51 4.49 -13.38
CA ARG A 76 -6.83 4.81 -13.97
C ARG A 76 -7.30 6.22 -13.59
N THR A 77 -7.10 6.62 -12.36
CA THR A 77 -7.44 7.98 -11.90
C THR A 77 -6.61 9.04 -12.64
N ALA A 78 -5.32 8.80 -12.81
CA ALA A 78 -4.43 9.70 -13.56
C ALA A 78 -4.82 9.76 -15.05
N GLU A 79 -5.19 8.64 -15.66
CA GLU A 79 -5.68 8.55 -17.03
C GLU A 79 -6.97 9.35 -17.22
N ALA A 80 -7.95 9.15 -16.34
CA ALA A 80 -9.21 9.87 -16.35
C ALA A 80 -9.04 11.38 -16.16
N ALA A 81 -8.03 11.80 -15.40
CA ALA A 81 -7.67 13.20 -15.22
C ALA A 81 -6.80 13.77 -16.35
N GLY A 82 -6.46 12.98 -17.38
CA GLY A 82 -5.58 13.41 -18.48
C GLY A 82 -4.13 13.69 -18.06
N SER A 83 -3.72 13.25 -16.87
CA SER A 83 -2.37 13.49 -16.32
C SER A 83 -1.37 12.35 -16.59
N LEU A 84 -1.83 11.25 -17.17
CA LEU A 84 -0.99 10.11 -17.53
C LEU A 84 -0.42 10.31 -18.95
N GLY A 85 0.77 10.89 -19.05
CA GLY A 85 1.45 11.06 -20.34
C GLY A 85 1.98 9.74 -20.91
N LEU A 86 2.46 9.76 -22.15
CA LEU A 86 2.91 8.57 -22.88
C LEU A 86 4.00 7.79 -22.15
N VAL A 87 4.96 8.47 -21.53
CA VAL A 87 6.08 7.82 -20.82
C VAL A 87 5.59 7.05 -19.61
N LEU A 88 4.76 7.67 -18.77
CA LEU A 88 4.19 7.01 -17.58
C LEU A 88 3.23 5.90 -17.97
N ASN A 89 2.44 6.06 -19.03
CA ASN A 89 1.58 5.00 -19.52
C ASN A 89 2.41 3.75 -19.90
N ARG A 90 3.45 3.91 -20.71
CA ARG A 90 4.36 2.81 -21.08
C ARG A 90 5.01 2.17 -19.87
N LEU A 91 5.46 2.98 -18.91
CA LEU A 91 6.04 2.48 -17.66
C LEU A 91 5.05 1.56 -16.94
N PHE A 92 3.83 2.03 -16.69
CA PHE A 92 2.86 1.26 -15.91
C PHE A 92 2.32 0.04 -16.65
N GLN A 93 2.11 0.10 -17.97
CA GLN A 93 1.77 -1.09 -18.74
C GLN A 93 2.86 -2.18 -18.59
N ARG A 94 4.13 -1.78 -18.68
CA ARG A 94 5.24 -2.73 -18.47
C ARG A 94 5.31 -3.21 -17.02
N THR A 95 5.11 -2.32 -16.07
CA THR A 95 5.07 -2.64 -14.62
C THR A 95 4.03 -3.71 -14.33
N PHE A 96 2.82 -3.59 -14.87
CA PHE A 96 1.76 -4.55 -14.64
C PHE A 96 2.02 -5.91 -15.30
N ALA A 97 2.65 -5.91 -16.48
CA ALA A 97 3.09 -7.14 -17.13
C ALA A 97 4.16 -7.86 -16.28
N VAL A 98 5.20 -7.15 -15.84
CA VAL A 98 6.26 -7.71 -14.98
C VAL A 98 5.69 -8.23 -13.65
N ALA A 99 4.80 -7.47 -12.99
CA ALA A 99 4.19 -7.92 -11.76
C ALA A 99 3.36 -9.20 -11.94
N LYS A 100 2.66 -9.33 -13.07
CA LYS A 100 1.94 -10.56 -13.43
C LYS A 100 2.91 -11.73 -13.61
N ASP A 101 4.00 -11.53 -14.35
CA ASP A 101 5.01 -12.57 -14.62
C ASP A 101 5.66 -13.04 -13.31
N VAL A 102 6.08 -12.11 -12.45
CA VAL A 102 6.64 -12.42 -11.12
C VAL A 102 5.67 -13.27 -10.30
N ARG A 103 4.39 -12.87 -10.23
CA ARG A 103 3.38 -13.59 -9.45
C ARG A 103 3.02 -14.96 -10.02
N THR A 104 3.20 -15.16 -11.32
CA THR A 104 2.90 -16.44 -12.00
C THR A 104 4.09 -17.40 -11.98
N GLN A 105 5.31 -16.87 -12.03
CA GLN A 105 6.53 -17.67 -12.15
C GLN A 105 7.23 -17.92 -10.82
N THR A 106 6.75 -17.32 -9.73
CA THR A 106 7.33 -17.48 -8.40
C THR A 106 6.24 -17.72 -7.35
N ASP A 107 6.65 -18.23 -6.19
CA ASP A 107 5.74 -18.51 -5.06
C ASP A 107 5.21 -17.25 -4.37
N ILE A 108 5.66 -16.07 -4.76
CA ILE A 108 5.23 -14.81 -4.14
C ILE A 108 3.72 -14.57 -4.33
N GLY A 109 3.16 -15.08 -5.43
CA GLY A 109 1.74 -14.99 -5.71
C GLY A 109 0.88 -15.95 -4.89
N SER A 110 1.39 -17.15 -4.61
CA SER A 110 0.68 -18.22 -3.88
C SER A 110 0.88 -18.15 -2.37
N ALA A 111 2.05 -17.67 -1.92
CA ALA A 111 2.39 -17.55 -0.51
C ALA A 111 1.95 -16.22 0.13
N SER A 112 1.40 -15.31 -0.68
CA SER A 112 1.03 -13.98 -0.19
C SER A 112 -0.19 -14.04 0.74
N ILE A 113 -0.06 -13.43 1.91
CA ILE A 113 -1.15 -13.23 2.86
C ILE A 113 -1.40 -11.72 3.03
N SER A 114 -2.64 -11.35 3.35
CA SER A 114 -2.91 -9.95 3.70
C SER A 114 -2.27 -9.58 5.04
N MET A 115 -2.04 -8.28 5.26
CA MET A 115 -1.57 -7.76 6.56
C MET A 115 -2.47 -8.24 7.70
N ALA A 116 -3.78 -8.24 7.50
CA ALA A 116 -4.75 -8.71 8.49
C ALA A 116 -4.57 -10.20 8.80
N ALA A 117 -4.39 -11.05 7.79
CA ALA A 117 -4.11 -12.47 7.97
C ALA A 117 -2.74 -12.71 8.64
N ALA A 118 -1.73 -11.87 8.33
CA ALA A 118 -0.44 -11.91 9.01
C ALA A 118 -0.57 -11.58 10.51
N ALA A 119 -1.38 -10.58 10.86
CA ALA A 119 -1.65 -10.21 12.25
C ALA A 119 -2.31 -11.37 13.03
N VAL A 120 -3.28 -12.07 12.43
CA VAL A 120 -3.89 -13.27 13.05
C VAL A 120 -2.86 -14.36 13.27
N LYS A 121 -2.03 -14.68 12.27
CA LYS A 121 -0.96 -15.67 12.41
C LYS A 121 0.05 -15.30 13.50
N LEU A 122 0.38 -14.03 13.62
CA LEU A 122 1.24 -13.54 14.70
C LEU A 122 0.57 -13.72 16.07
N ALA A 123 -0.69 -13.34 16.20
CA ALA A 123 -1.45 -13.53 17.45
C ALA A 123 -1.53 -14.99 17.85
N GLN A 124 -1.75 -15.91 16.91
CA GLN A 124 -1.76 -17.36 17.16
C GLN A 124 -0.41 -17.91 17.65
N ARG A 125 0.70 -17.23 17.32
CA ARG A 125 2.04 -17.61 17.82
C ARG A 125 2.36 -17.05 19.20
N LEU A 126 1.79 -15.89 19.53
CA LEU A 126 2.08 -15.17 20.76
C LEU A 126 1.14 -15.56 21.91
N PHE A 127 -0.09 -15.95 21.61
CA PHE A 127 -1.11 -16.26 22.59
C PHE A 127 -1.48 -17.75 22.54
N PRO A 128 -1.71 -18.39 23.69
CA PRO A 128 -2.09 -19.81 23.73
C PRO A 128 -3.38 -20.13 22.96
N SER A 129 -4.35 -19.19 22.97
CA SER A 129 -5.60 -19.30 22.24
C SER A 129 -6.16 -17.92 21.91
N VAL A 130 -6.37 -17.65 20.63
CA VAL A 130 -7.06 -16.42 20.17
C VAL A 130 -8.56 -16.48 20.52
N ALA A 131 -9.15 -17.68 20.60
CA ALA A 131 -10.54 -17.87 20.98
C ALA A 131 -10.83 -17.45 22.43
N GLU A 132 -9.84 -17.49 23.30
CA GLU A 132 -9.98 -17.01 24.68
C GLU A 132 -9.66 -15.53 24.86
N ALA A 133 -9.15 -14.88 23.82
CA ALA A 133 -8.75 -13.49 23.86
C ALA A 133 -9.94 -12.52 23.75
N ARG A 134 -9.76 -11.33 24.30
CA ARG A 134 -10.59 -10.15 24.03
C ARG A 134 -9.79 -9.22 23.18
N LEU A 135 -10.33 -8.80 22.06
CA LEU A 135 -9.64 -7.96 21.08
C LEU A 135 -10.13 -6.54 21.19
N LEU A 136 -9.19 -5.61 21.15
CA LEU A 136 -9.45 -4.18 20.97
C LEU A 136 -8.83 -3.74 19.63
N LEU A 137 -9.66 -3.25 18.74
CA LEU A 137 -9.26 -2.66 17.47
C LEU A 137 -9.40 -1.13 17.58
N ILE A 138 -8.34 -0.40 17.21
CA ILE A 138 -8.31 1.05 17.29
C ILE A 138 -8.28 1.62 15.87
N GLY A 139 -9.37 2.31 15.50
CA GLY A 139 -9.64 2.83 14.15
C GLY A 139 -10.86 2.14 13.52
N ALA A 140 -11.31 2.65 12.37
CA ALA A 140 -12.43 2.12 11.59
C ALA A 140 -12.18 2.19 10.07
N GLY A 141 -10.91 2.22 9.63
CA GLY A 141 -10.56 2.16 8.20
C GLY A 141 -10.57 0.73 7.67
N GLU A 142 -10.47 0.59 6.34
CA GLU A 142 -10.49 -0.70 5.62
C GLU A 142 -9.57 -1.78 6.23
N MET A 143 -8.39 -1.39 6.72
CA MET A 143 -7.47 -2.34 7.35
C MET A 143 -7.99 -2.90 8.67
N ILE A 144 -8.70 -2.08 9.45
CA ILE A 144 -9.29 -2.53 10.71
C ILE A 144 -10.50 -3.43 10.44
N GLU A 145 -11.32 -3.09 9.45
CA GLU A 145 -12.45 -3.91 9.02
C GLU A 145 -11.98 -5.28 8.52
N LEU A 146 -10.94 -5.32 7.69
CA LEU A 146 -10.34 -6.56 7.22
C LEU A 146 -9.74 -7.37 8.38
N ALA A 147 -9.04 -6.72 9.31
CA ALA A 147 -8.50 -7.37 10.50
C ALA A 147 -9.62 -7.92 11.39
N ALA A 148 -10.68 -7.15 11.61
CA ALA A 148 -11.86 -7.60 12.38
C ALA A 148 -12.47 -8.87 11.77
N THR A 149 -12.64 -8.90 10.45
CA THR A 149 -13.16 -10.06 9.72
C THR A 149 -12.28 -11.31 9.93
N HIS A 150 -10.96 -11.15 9.77
CA HIS A 150 -10.02 -12.26 9.95
C HIS A 150 -9.94 -12.75 11.41
N PHE A 151 -10.01 -11.84 12.39
CA PHE A 151 -10.03 -12.20 13.80
C PHE A 151 -11.38 -12.80 14.22
N ALA A 152 -12.50 -12.31 13.70
CA ALA A 152 -13.83 -12.87 13.98
C ALA A 152 -13.91 -14.35 13.58
N ALA A 153 -13.25 -14.73 12.49
CA ALA A 153 -13.16 -16.13 12.06
C ALA A 153 -12.39 -17.04 13.05
N GLN A 154 -11.68 -16.47 14.03
CA GLN A 154 -11.00 -17.20 15.12
C GLN A 154 -11.89 -17.34 16.37
N HIS A 155 -13.11 -16.84 16.34
CA HIS A 155 -14.11 -16.89 17.42
C HIS A 155 -13.60 -16.35 18.77
N PRO A 156 -13.01 -15.13 18.85
CA PRO A 156 -12.55 -14.57 20.11
C PRO A 156 -13.73 -14.31 21.07
N LYS A 157 -13.43 -14.18 22.37
CA LYS A 157 -14.48 -13.89 23.39
C LYS A 157 -15.22 -12.58 23.10
N SER A 158 -14.52 -11.57 22.62
CA SER A 158 -15.13 -10.31 22.19
C SER A 158 -14.20 -9.56 21.22
N ILE A 159 -14.80 -8.76 20.36
CA ILE A 159 -14.11 -7.75 19.56
C ILE A 159 -14.73 -6.40 19.90
N THR A 160 -13.90 -5.48 20.37
CA THR A 160 -14.28 -4.08 20.63
C THR A 160 -13.57 -3.21 19.63
N VAL A 161 -14.31 -2.28 19.01
CA VAL A 161 -13.74 -1.29 18.10
C VAL A 161 -13.83 0.08 18.76
N ALA A 162 -12.70 0.78 18.83
CA ALA A 162 -12.63 2.16 19.30
C ALA A 162 -12.23 3.05 18.12
N ASN A 163 -13.01 4.10 17.87
CA ASN A 163 -12.73 5.09 16.84
C ASN A 163 -12.98 6.50 17.35
N ARG A 164 -12.31 7.48 16.73
CA ARG A 164 -12.50 8.89 17.05
C ARG A 164 -13.91 9.39 16.69
N THR A 165 -14.47 8.88 15.60
CA THR A 165 -15.83 9.23 15.13
C THR A 165 -16.75 8.05 15.40
N LEU A 166 -17.91 8.34 16.03
CA LEU A 166 -19.02 7.40 16.17
C LEU A 166 -19.89 7.56 14.92
N GLU A 167 -19.86 6.63 14.02
CA GLU A 167 -20.82 6.44 12.92
C GLU A 167 -21.33 5.01 12.95
#